data_49d50a4774bd34c71634fa2065b66d42
#
_entry.id   49d50a4774bd34c71634fa2065b66d42
#
_cell.length_a   1.000
_cell.length_b   1.000
_cell.length_c   1.000
_cell.angle_alpha   90.00
_cell.angle_beta   90.00
_cell.angle_gamma   90.00
#
_symmetry.space_group_name_H-M   'P 1'
#
loop_
_entity.id
_entity.type
_entity.pdbx_description
1 polymer ?
#
loop_
_entity_poly.entity_id
_entity_poly.type
_entity_poly.pdbx_seq_one_letter_code
_entity_poly.pdbx_strand_id
1 'polypeptide(L)'
;LSPITGANAADAEKAALLAKCDLTSELVGEFPELQGIAGTYYARLEGENHEVAEALGEQYLPKFAGDVLPQTKTGTTIALADRLDTLVGIFTIGQVPTGSKDPFALRRSAIGILRLIIENELDVTIEELVNFALQGYGDVVKDHDKTRADAVAFLEGRYRAKYEDQGVAVDVIQAVQALAPKSPLDFDKRVTA
;
A
#
# COMPACT_ATOMS: atom_id res chain seq x y z
N LEU A 1 5.62 9.56 -4.80
CA LEU A 1 4.83 8.50 -5.48
C LEU A 1 4.07 9.02 -6.71
N SER A 2 3.61 10.27 -6.73
CA SER A 2 2.83 10.84 -7.85
C SER A 2 3.44 10.62 -9.25
N PRO A 3 4.77 10.74 -9.47
CA PRO A 3 5.34 10.42 -10.78
C PRO A 3 5.18 8.94 -11.19
N ILE A 4 5.11 8.04 -10.21
CA ILE A 4 4.97 6.59 -10.45
C ILE A 4 3.51 6.24 -10.79
N THR A 5 2.56 6.82 -10.07
CA THR A 5 1.12 6.55 -10.24
C THR A 5 0.48 7.38 -11.33
N GLY A 6 1.17 8.45 -11.78
CA GLY A 6 0.64 9.44 -12.73
C GLY A 6 -0.43 10.37 -12.12
N ALA A 7 -0.46 10.48 -10.78
CA ALA A 7 -1.33 11.42 -10.08
C ALA A 7 -0.82 12.86 -10.20
N ASN A 8 -1.72 13.84 -10.13
CA ASN A 8 -1.34 15.23 -9.95
C ASN A 8 -0.67 15.41 -8.58
N ALA A 9 0.53 16.01 -8.54
CA ALA A 9 1.29 16.13 -7.31
C ALA A 9 0.59 17.01 -6.25
N ALA A 10 -0.06 18.10 -6.67
CA ALA A 10 -0.78 18.99 -5.76
C ALA A 10 -2.02 18.31 -5.18
N ASP A 11 -2.76 17.54 -5.98
CA ASP A 11 -3.90 16.77 -5.51
C ASP A 11 -3.48 15.68 -4.53
N ALA A 12 -2.39 14.97 -4.83
CA ALA A 12 -1.85 13.95 -3.94
C ALA A 12 -1.34 14.54 -2.61
N GLU A 13 -0.68 15.69 -2.64
CA GLU A 13 -0.25 16.41 -1.43
C GLU A 13 -1.45 16.85 -0.60
N LYS A 14 -2.47 17.44 -1.24
CA LYS A 14 -3.70 17.85 -0.57
C LYS A 14 -4.45 16.68 0.04
N ALA A 15 -4.61 15.58 -0.71
CA ALA A 15 -5.25 14.36 -0.23
C ALA A 15 -4.48 13.73 0.94
N ALA A 16 -3.14 13.73 0.90
CA ALA A 16 -2.30 13.24 1.99
C ALA A 16 -2.47 14.08 3.27
N LEU A 17 -2.56 15.41 3.13
CA LEU A 17 -2.80 16.31 4.26
C LEU A 17 -4.17 16.10 4.90
N LEU A 18 -5.20 15.84 4.10
CA LEU A 18 -6.57 15.61 4.55
C LEU A 18 -6.83 14.15 4.94
N ALA A 19 -5.91 13.24 4.61
CA ALA A 19 -6.05 11.82 4.92
C ALA A 19 -6.35 11.62 6.41
N LYS A 20 -7.39 10.81 6.69
CA LYS A 20 -7.81 10.46 8.05
C LYS A 20 -8.33 11.62 8.92
N CYS A 21 -8.54 12.83 8.38
CA CYS A 21 -9.12 13.94 9.13
C CYS A 21 -10.55 13.63 9.64
N ASP A 22 -11.28 12.78 8.94
CA ASP A 22 -12.62 12.33 9.34
C ASP A 22 -12.64 11.51 10.65
N LEU A 23 -11.51 10.90 11.03
CA LEU A 23 -11.36 10.19 12.31
C LEU A 23 -11.51 11.10 13.53
N THR A 24 -11.36 12.42 13.35
CA THR A 24 -11.53 13.40 14.42
C THR A 24 -12.99 13.85 14.58
N SER A 25 -13.89 13.39 13.69
CA SER A 25 -15.31 13.75 13.73
C SER A 25 -16.09 12.87 14.72
N GLU A 26 -17.09 13.46 15.38
CA GLU A 26 -18.03 12.71 16.22
C GLU A 26 -18.76 11.63 15.40
N LEU A 27 -19.04 11.92 14.12
CA LEU A 27 -19.73 10.99 13.22
C LEU A 27 -18.98 9.67 13.07
N VAL A 28 -17.68 9.72 12.81
CA VAL A 28 -16.86 8.49 12.68
C VAL A 28 -16.58 7.87 14.06
N GLY A 29 -16.55 8.68 15.11
CA GLY A 29 -16.46 8.18 16.48
C GLY A 29 -17.66 7.31 16.89
N GLU A 30 -18.88 7.72 16.51
CA GLU A 30 -20.12 6.97 16.77
C GLU A 30 -20.39 5.86 15.74
N PHE A 31 -19.98 6.07 14.49
CA PHE A 31 -20.17 5.16 13.36
C PHE A 31 -18.86 4.86 12.64
N PRO A 32 -18.01 3.96 13.19
CA PRO A 32 -16.68 3.67 12.63
C PRO A 32 -16.70 3.14 11.18
N GLU A 33 -17.80 2.53 10.76
CA GLU A 33 -18.00 2.06 9.38
C GLU A 33 -18.04 3.20 8.35
N LEU A 34 -18.26 4.43 8.79
CA LEU A 34 -18.26 5.63 7.92
C LEU A 34 -16.86 6.19 7.70
N GLN A 35 -15.81 5.60 8.27
CA GLN A 35 -14.43 5.97 8.04
C GLN A 35 -14.11 5.97 6.53
N GLY A 36 -13.55 7.07 6.06
CA GLY A 36 -13.27 7.32 4.63
C GLY A 36 -14.49 7.83 3.87
N ILE A 37 -15.67 7.26 4.09
CA ILE A 37 -16.93 7.75 3.50
C ILE A 37 -17.21 9.17 3.97
N ALA A 38 -17.16 9.41 5.28
CA ALA A 38 -17.35 10.74 5.87
C ALA A 38 -16.32 11.74 5.32
N GLY A 39 -15.04 11.33 5.22
CA GLY A 39 -13.97 12.15 4.66
C GLY A 39 -14.26 12.60 3.24
N THR A 40 -14.70 11.68 2.37
CA THR A 40 -15.11 11.99 0.99
C THR A 40 -16.25 13.02 0.97
N TYR A 41 -17.28 12.82 1.78
CA TYR A 41 -18.42 13.74 1.82
C TYR A 41 -18.03 15.12 2.35
N TYR A 42 -17.22 15.19 3.41
CA TYR A 42 -16.76 16.47 3.96
C TYR A 42 -15.89 17.23 2.94
N ALA A 43 -14.96 16.55 2.28
CA ALA A 43 -14.13 17.17 1.27
C ALA A 43 -14.95 17.75 0.11
N ARG A 44 -15.97 17.03 -0.36
CA ARG A 44 -16.89 17.54 -1.39
C ARG A 44 -17.68 18.78 -0.91
N LEU A 45 -18.15 18.79 0.33
CA LEU A 45 -18.86 19.94 0.90
C LEU A 45 -17.97 21.16 1.05
N GLU A 46 -16.70 20.96 1.37
CA GLU A 46 -15.68 22.03 1.48
C GLU A 46 -15.16 22.50 0.11
N GLY A 47 -15.63 21.91 -0.98
CA GLY A 47 -15.28 22.33 -2.34
C GLY A 47 -13.95 21.78 -2.87
N GLU A 48 -13.42 20.72 -2.25
CA GLU A 48 -12.28 20.01 -2.80
C GLU A 48 -12.60 19.38 -4.15
N ASN A 49 -11.62 19.28 -5.02
CA ASN A 49 -11.83 18.66 -6.32
C ASN A 49 -12.12 17.16 -6.20
N HIS A 50 -12.63 16.56 -7.27
CA HIS A 50 -13.05 15.16 -7.32
C HIS A 50 -11.92 14.20 -6.93
N GLU A 51 -10.72 14.38 -7.48
CA GLU A 51 -9.56 13.51 -7.21
C GLU A 51 -9.17 13.50 -5.73
N VAL A 52 -9.15 14.68 -5.09
CA VAL A 52 -8.84 14.81 -3.68
C VAL A 52 -9.94 14.18 -2.81
N ALA A 53 -11.20 14.49 -3.11
CA ALA A 53 -12.32 14.00 -2.32
C ALA A 53 -12.44 12.46 -2.37
N GLU A 54 -12.35 11.85 -3.57
CA GLU A 54 -12.41 10.40 -3.70
C GLU A 54 -11.24 9.71 -3.01
N ALA A 55 -10.04 10.27 -3.10
CA ALA A 55 -8.85 9.69 -2.48
C ALA A 55 -8.99 9.49 -0.96
N LEU A 56 -9.79 10.32 -0.27
CA LEU A 56 -10.02 10.17 1.18
C LEU A 56 -10.79 8.89 1.54
N GLY A 57 -11.65 8.41 0.65
CA GLY A 57 -12.29 7.10 0.81
C GLY A 57 -11.41 5.97 0.28
N GLU A 58 -10.80 6.19 -0.89
CA GLU A 58 -10.03 5.18 -1.61
C GLU A 58 -8.71 4.80 -0.93
N GLN A 59 -8.16 5.63 -0.04
CA GLN A 59 -6.94 5.31 0.71
C GLN A 59 -7.02 4.00 1.49
N TYR A 60 -8.23 3.57 1.85
CA TYR A 60 -8.46 2.32 2.58
C TYR A 60 -8.55 1.09 1.68
N LEU A 61 -8.61 1.26 0.36
CA LEU A 61 -8.72 0.17 -0.61
C LEU A 61 -7.35 -0.42 -1.00
N PRO A 62 -7.27 -1.73 -1.24
CA PRO A 62 -8.26 -2.77 -0.97
C PRO A 62 -8.33 -3.12 0.52
N LYS A 63 -9.52 -3.33 1.10
CA LYS A 63 -9.71 -3.67 2.53
C LYS A 63 -9.43 -5.14 2.83
N PHE A 64 -9.65 -6.01 1.84
CA PHE A 64 -9.47 -7.46 1.95
C PHE A 64 -9.02 -8.06 0.61
N ALA A 65 -8.72 -9.36 0.60
CA ALA A 65 -8.40 -10.08 -0.63
C ALA A 65 -9.61 -10.06 -1.59
N GLY A 66 -9.36 -9.71 -2.87
CA GLY A 66 -10.42 -9.59 -3.88
C GLY A 66 -11.25 -8.31 -3.84
N ASP A 67 -11.01 -7.40 -2.87
CA ASP A 67 -11.69 -6.10 -2.84
C ASP A 67 -11.31 -5.25 -4.06
N VAL A 68 -12.13 -4.23 -4.35
CA VAL A 68 -11.84 -3.25 -5.41
C VAL A 68 -10.60 -2.43 -5.09
N LEU A 69 -9.94 -1.92 -6.13
CA LEU A 69 -8.84 -0.97 -5.99
C LEU A 69 -9.35 0.48 -6.12
N PRO A 70 -8.56 1.47 -5.66
CA PRO A 70 -8.80 2.87 -5.95
C PRO A 70 -9.00 3.08 -7.45
N GLN A 71 -9.97 3.90 -7.82
CA GLN A 71 -10.30 4.23 -9.22
C GLN A 71 -9.56 5.48 -9.68
N THR A 72 -9.19 6.34 -8.73
CA THR A 72 -8.44 7.56 -9.01
C THR A 72 -6.93 7.33 -8.86
N LYS A 73 -6.13 8.07 -9.63
CA LYS A 73 -4.67 8.03 -9.49
C LYS A 73 -4.22 8.59 -8.14
N THR A 74 -4.92 9.61 -7.67
CA THR A 74 -4.68 10.19 -6.34
C THR A 74 -5.00 9.19 -5.24
N GLY A 75 -6.13 8.49 -5.31
CA GLY A 75 -6.49 7.42 -4.38
C GLY A 75 -5.47 6.27 -4.37
N THR A 76 -5.02 5.83 -5.55
CA THR A 76 -3.93 4.84 -5.67
C THR A 76 -2.66 5.31 -4.97
N THR A 77 -2.29 6.58 -5.16
CA THR A 77 -1.10 7.18 -4.54
C THR A 77 -1.19 7.17 -3.02
N ILE A 78 -2.31 7.61 -2.47
CA ILE A 78 -2.52 7.68 -1.01
C ILE A 78 -2.65 6.28 -0.41
N ALA A 79 -3.37 5.38 -1.07
CA ALA A 79 -3.50 4.00 -0.62
C ALA A 79 -2.14 3.27 -0.56
N LEU A 80 -1.28 3.51 -1.53
CA LEU A 80 0.08 2.97 -1.55
C LEU A 80 0.96 3.61 -0.47
N ALA A 81 0.90 4.93 -0.33
CA ALA A 81 1.65 5.68 0.68
C ALA A 81 1.31 5.22 2.10
N ASP A 82 0.03 5.16 2.45
CA ASP A 82 -0.46 4.77 3.78
C ASP A 82 0.01 3.35 4.19
N ARG A 83 -0.05 2.42 3.24
CA ARG A 83 0.38 1.04 3.50
C ARG A 83 1.89 0.90 3.63
N LEU A 84 2.64 1.61 2.79
CA LEU A 84 4.11 1.59 2.86
C LEU A 84 4.59 2.24 4.14
N ASP A 85 4.04 3.40 4.49
CA ASP A 85 4.37 4.11 5.72
C ASP A 85 4.13 3.22 6.94
N THR A 86 2.93 2.67 7.06
CA THR A 86 2.58 1.76 8.16
C THR A 86 3.52 0.55 8.22
N LEU A 87 3.74 -0.13 7.09
CA LEU A 87 4.58 -1.32 7.05
C LEU A 87 6.00 -1.01 7.48
N VAL A 88 6.62 -0.02 6.83
CA VAL A 88 8.02 0.36 7.11
C VAL A 88 8.16 0.91 8.52
N GLY A 89 7.21 1.71 9.00
CA GLY A 89 7.20 2.23 10.37
C GLY A 89 7.17 1.13 11.43
N ILE A 90 6.33 0.12 11.26
CA ILE A 90 6.26 -1.05 12.18
C ILE A 90 7.56 -1.87 12.13
N PHE A 91 8.18 -2.02 10.94
CA PHE A 91 9.49 -2.67 10.81
C PHE A 91 10.60 -1.88 11.50
N THR A 92 10.56 -0.55 11.43
CA THR A 92 11.52 0.35 12.10
C THR A 92 11.55 0.15 13.61
N ILE A 93 10.39 -0.08 14.23
CA ILE A 93 10.29 -0.35 15.68
C ILE A 93 10.43 -1.84 16.04
N GLY A 94 10.72 -2.70 15.08
CA GLY A 94 10.96 -4.13 15.28
C GLY A 94 9.73 -4.98 15.62
N GLN A 95 8.51 -4.47 15.39
CA GLN A 95 7.26 -5.19 15.64
C GLN A 95 6.77 -5.97 14.40
N VAL A 96 7.67 -6.75 13.83
CA VAL A 96 7.39 -7.54 12.62
C VAL A 96 6.47 -8.72 12.91
N PRO A 97 5.61 -9.13 11.97
CA PRO A 97 4.76 -10.30 12.12
C PRO A 97 5.57 -11.58 12.34
N THR A 98 5.17 -12.38 13.32
CA THR A 98 5.81 -13.67 13.64
C THR A 98 4.76 -14.79 13.74
N GLY A 99 5.00 -15.93 13.10
CA GLY A 99 4.06 -17.07 13.12
C GLY A 99 2.63 -16.63 12.76
N SER A 100 1.66 -16.87 13.64
CA SER A 100 0.26 -16.45 13.45
C SER A 100 -0.02 -15.01 13.92
N LYS A 101 0.93 -14.35 14.61
CA LYS A 101 0.74 -13.01 15.17
C LYS A 101 1.01 -11.94 14.12
N ASP A 102 -0.02 -11.13 13.83
CA ASP A 102 0.03 -9.98 12.93
C ASP A 102 -0.97 -8.91 13.40
N PRO A 103 -0.68 -8.25 14.53
CA PRO A 103 -1.62 -7.31 15.15
C PRO A 103 -1.90 -6.08 14.30
N PHE A 104 -1.01 -5.75 13.36
CA PHE A 104 -1.14 -4.61 12.46
C PHE A 104 -1.63 -4.99 11.06
N ALA A 105 -1.98 -6.27 10.84
CA ALA A 105 -2.43 -6.79 9.54
C ALA A 105 -1.44 -6.51 8.38
N LEU A 106 -0.14 -6.54 8.68
CA LEU A 106 0.90 -6.21 7.69
C LEU A 106 0.95 -7.20 6.51
N ARG A 107 0.56 -8.47 6.72
CA ARG A 107 0.46 -9.45 5.63
C ARG A 107 -0.61 -9.05 4.63
N ARG A 108 -1.76 -8.57 5.11
CA ARG A 108 -2.84 -8.05 4.27
C ARG A 108 -2.41 -6.76 3.57
N SER A 109 -1.76 -5.86 4.30
CA SER A 109 -1.21 -4.62 3.76
C SER A 109 -0.23 -4.90 2.62
N ALA A 110 0.69 -5.86 2.81
CA ALA A 110 1.67 -6.25 1.80
C ALA A 110 1.01 -6.80 0.51
N ILE A 111 -0.02 -7.65 0.64
CA ILE A 111 -0.80 -8.11 -0.54
C ILE A 111 -1.49 -6.92 -1.21
N GLY A 112 -2.04 -5.98 -0.45
CA GLY A 112 -2.61 -4.75 -0.98
C GLY A 112 -1.61 -3.90 -1.76
N ILE A 113 -0.38 -3.75 -1.27
CA ILE A 113 0.72 -3.07 -1.97
C ILE A 113 1.02 -3.76 -3.31
N LEU A 114 1.19 -5.09 -3.31
CA LEU A 114 1.46 -5.85 -4.53
C LEU A 114 0.31 -5.69 -5.55
N ARG A 115 -0.94 -5.74 -5.10
CA ARG A 115 -2.10 -5.55 -5.97
C ARG A 115 -2.12 -4.14 -6.57
N LEU A 116 -1.89 -3.10 -5.75
CA LEU A 116 -1.84 -1.72 -6.22
C LEU A 116 -0.77 -1.53 -7.31
N ILE A 117 0.39 -2.17 -7.17
CA ILE A 117 1.47 -2.08 -8.16
C ILE A 117 1.11 -2.84 -9.42
N ILE A 118 0.68 -4.08 -9.31
CA ILE A 118 0.47 -4.98 -10.44
C ILE A 118 -0.76 -4.58 -11.25
N GLU A 119 -1.91 -4.38 -10.59
CA GLU A 119 -3.18 -4.12 -11.27
C GLU A 119 -3.27 -2.68 -11.85
N ASN A 120 -2.44 -1.74 -11.36
CA ASN A 120 -2.26 -0.42 -11.97
C ASN A 120 -1.03 -0.34 -12.90
N GLU A 121 -0.37 -1.47 -13.19
CA GLU A 121 0.81 -1.56 -14.06
C GLU A 121 1.93 -0.57 -13.70
N LEU A 122 2.17 -0.35 -12.40
CA LEU A 122 3.18 0.59 -11.94
C LEU A 122 4.59 0.04 -12.15
N ASP A 123 5.40 0.77 -12.90
CA ASP A 123 6.81 0.42 -13.15
C ASP A 123 7.69 0.90 -12.00
N VAL A 124 7.76 0.11 -10.95
CA VAL A 124 8.52 0.39 -9.73
C VAL A 124 8.96 -0.89 -9.04
N THR A 125 10.11 -0.86 -8.40
CA THR A 125 10.60 -1.97 -7.59
C THR A 125 10.13 -1.86 -6.13
N ILE A 126 10.06 -3.00 -5.45
CA ILE A 126 9.76 -3.01 -3.99
C ILE A 126 10.82 -2.25 -3.22
N GLU A 127 12.09 -2.40 -3.62
CA GLU A 127 13.21 -1.73 -2.94
C GLU A 127 13.12 -0.19 -3.05
N GLU A 128 12.76 0.34 -4.22
CA GLU A 128 12.55 1.79 -4.41
C GLU A 128 11.44 2.31 -3.50
N LEU A 129 10.33 1.60 -3.40
CA LEU A 129 9.20 1.98 -2.54
C LEU A 129 9.57 1.95 -1.04
N VAL A 130 10.28 0.91 -0.60
CA VAL A 130 10.74 0.79 0.79
C VAL A 130 11.76 1.88 1.11
N ASN A 131 12.71 2.15 0.22
CA ASN A 131 13.67 3.24 0.38
C ASN A 131 12.98 4.60 0.46
N PHE A 132 11.98 4.83 -0.37
CA PHE A 132 11.19 6.06 -0.34
C PHE A 132 10.47 6.24 1.03
N ALA A 133 9.84 5.19 1.54
CA ALA A 133 9.18 5.25 2.84
C ALA A 133 10.17 5.46 3.99
N LEU A 134 11.34 4.80 3.96
CA LEU A 134 12.39 4.96 4.97
C LEU A 134 12.91 6.39 5.09
N GLN A 135 12.95 7.14 3.97
CA GLN A 135 13.37 8.55 3.99
C GLN A 135 12.47 9.42 4.87
N GLY A 136 11.18 9.08 4.98
CA GLY A 136 10.23 9.79 5.84
C GLY A 136 10.52 9.65 7.33
N TYR A 137 11.22 8.60 7.75
CA TYR A 137 11.53 8.30 9.15
C TYR A 137 12.86 8.89 9.63
N GLY A 138 13.76 9.28 8.72
CA GLY A 138 15.04 9.90 9.07
C GLY A 138 15.80 9.16 10.19
N ASP A 139 16.24 9.89 11.20
CA ASP A 139 17.05 9.37 12.31
C ASP A 139 16.29 8.44 13.28
N VAL A 140 14.97 8.28 13.12
CA VAL A 140 14.18 7.31 13.91
C VAL A 140 14.57 5.88 13.58
N VAL A 141 15.03 5.64 12.35
CA VAL A 141 15.48 4.31 11.89
C VAL A 141 16.89 4.05 12.42
N LYS A 142 17.02 3.10 13.33
CA LYS A 142 18.31 2.75 13.93
C LYS A 142 19.26 2.01 12.98
N ASP A 143 18.70 1.18 12.11
CA ASP A 143 19.43 0.37 11.14
C ASP A 143 18.65 0.35 9.82
N HIS A 144 18.99 1.29 8.94
CA HIS A 144 18.32 1.47 7.64
C HIS A 144 18.48 0.24 6.75
N ASP A 145 19.69 -0.36 6.71
CA ASP A 145 19.98 -1.48 5.81
C ASP A 145 19.21 -2.73 6.24
N LYS A 146 19.19 -3.00 7.54
CA LYS A 146 18.43 -4.13 8.08
C LYS A 146 16.94 -3.93 7.89
N THR A 147 16.40 -2.76 8.23
CA THR A 147 14.96 -2.48 8.09
C THR A 147 14.51 -2.59 6.64
N ARG A 148 15.32 -2.06 5.70
CA ARG A 148 15.08 -2.20 4.27
C ARG A 148 15.05 -3.67 3.84
N ALA A 149 16.09 -4.43 4.17
CA ALA A 149 16.19 -5.84 3.80
C ALA A 149 15.01 -6.66 4.34
N ASP A 150 14.64 -6.46 5.60
CA ASP A 150 13.55 -7.18 6.24
C ASP A 150 12.18 -6.82 5.61
N ALA A 151 11.94 -5.53 5.31
CA ALA A 151 10.70 -5.07 4.70
C ALA A 151 10.57 -5.55 3.23
N VAL A 152 11.65 -5.50 2.45
CA VAL A 152 11.69 -6.02 1.08
C VAL A 152 11.41 -7.52 1.08
N ALA A 153 12.15 -8.29 1.89
CA ALA A 153 11.96 -9.74 1.99
C ALA A 153 10.53 -10.12 2.45
N PHE A 154 9.94 -9.32 3.35
CA PHE A 154 8.57 -9.53 3.80
C PHE A 154 7.56 -9.32 2.67
N LEU A 155 7.70 -8.26 1.87
CA LEU A 155 6.84 -7.98 0.72
C LEU A 155 6.99 -9.06 -0.36
N GLU A 156 8.22 -9.41 -0.73
CA GLU A 156 8.49 -10.46 -1.71
C GLU A 156 7.97 -11.84 -1.27
N GLY A 157 8.06 -12.12 0.04
CA GLY A 157 7.49 -13.34 0.61
C GLY A 157 5.96 -13.46 0.45
N ARG A 158 5.26 -12.39 0.05
CA ARG A 158 3.80 -12.42 -0.21
C ARG A 158 3.45 -12.86 -1.63
N TYR A 159 4.41 -12.90 -2.55
CA TYR A 159 4.14 -13.43 -3.91
C TYR A 159 3.54 -14.84 -3.85
N ARG A 160 4.14 -15.71 -3.06
CA ARG A 160 3.66 -17.08 -2.93
C ARG A 160 2.19 -17.10 -2.51
N ALA A 161 1.81 -16.42 -1.44
CA ALA A 161 0.44 -16.40 -0.95
C ALA A 161 -0.53 -15.82 -2.02
N LYS A 162 -0.12 -14.72 -2.70
CA LYS A 162 -0.95 -14.08 -3.74
C LYS A 162 -1.26 -15.04 -4.89
N TYR A 163 -0.26 -15.78 -5.38
CA TYR A 163 -0.44 -16.61 -6.58
C TYR A 163 -0.96 -18.01 -6.27
N GLU A 164 -0.66 -18.58 -5.08
CA GLU A 164 -1.32 -19.82 -4.62
C GLU A 164 -2.85 -19.63 -4.48
N ASP A 165 -3.29 -18.50 -3.94
CA ASP A 165 -4.71 -18.15 -3.85
C ASP A 165 -5.38 -18.01 -5.24
N GLN A 166 -4.60 -17.71 -6.28
CA GLN A 166 -5.04 -17.66 -7.67
C GLN A 166 -4.95 -19.03 -8.39
N GLY A 167 -4.48 -20.07 -7.70
CA GLY A 167 -4.36 -21.43 -8.25
C GLY A 167 -3.09 -21.68 -9.05
N VAL A 168 -2.09 -20.80 -8.99
CA VAL A 168 -0.79 -21.01 -9.63
C VAL A 168 0.00 -22.07 -8.88
N ALA A 169 0.60 -23.00 -9.61
CA ALA A 169 1.40 -24.06 -9.02
C ALA A 169 2.66 -23.52 -8.32
N VAL A 170 2.98 -24.09 -7.17
CA VAL A 170 4.08 -23.61 -6.30
C VAL A 170 5.44 -23.65 -7.02
N ASP A 171 5.69 -24.66 -7.84
CA ASP A 171 6.92 -24.81 -8.61
C ASP A 171 7.10 -23.69 -9.65
N VAL A 172 6.02 -23.23 -10.29
CA VAL A 172 6.04 -22.07 -11.19
C VAL A 172 6.43 -20.81 -10.41
N ILE A 173 5.79 -20.57 -9.26
CA ILE A 173 6.08 -19.41 -8.41
C ILE A 173 7.57 -19.43 -7.99
N GLN A 174 8.07 -20.58 -7.54
CA GLN A 174 9.46 -20.74 -7.13
C GLN A 174 10.45 -20.55 -8.29
N ALA A 175 10.11 -21.05 -9.48
CA ALA A 175 10.95 -20.87 -10.66
C ALA A 175 11.06 -19.39 -11.04
N VAL A 176 9.97 -18.63 -10.98
CA VAL A 176 10.01 -17.18 -11.23
C VAL A 176 10.76 -16.44 -10.13
N GLN A 177 10.56 -16.81 -8.85
CA GLN A 177 11.33 -16.23 -7.74
C GLN A 177 12.83 -16.43 -7.91
N ALA A 178 13.28 -17.61 -8.39
CA ALA A 178 14.68 -17.91 -8.63
C ALA A 178 15.31 -17.03 -9.73
N LEU A 179 14.51 -16.46 -10.63
CA LEU A 179 14.96 -15.50 -11.64
C LEU A 179 15.16 -14.09 -11.07
N ALA A 180 14.74 -13.85 -9.81
CA ALA A 180 14.80 -12.57 -9.12
C ALA A 180 14.30 -11.38 -9.97
N PRO A 181 13.04 -11.37 -10.42
CA PRO A 181 12.48 -10.26 -11.19
C PRO A 181 12.58 -8.95 -10.42
N LYS A 182 12.91 -7.86 -11.08
CA LYS A 182 13.18 -6.57 -10.43
C LYS A 182 11.94 -5.89 -9.85
N SER A 183 10.77 -6.10 -10.45
CA SER A 183 9.54 -5.43 -10.03
C SER A 183 8.39 -6.43 -9.86
N PRO A 184 7.36 -6.09 -9.06
CA PRO A 184 6.14 -6.89 -8.94
C PRO A 184 5.43 -7.11 -10.28
N LEU A 185 5.47 -6.12 -11.16
CA LEU A 185 4.87 -6.23 -12.50
C LEU A 185 5.63 -7.22 -13.40
N ASP A 186 6.98 -7.24 -13.35
CA ASP A 186 7.78 -8.22 -14.07
C ASP A 186 7.56 -9.64 -13.51
N PHE A 187 7.44 -9.75 -12.18
CA PHE A 187 7.08 -11.02 -11.54
C PHE A 187 5.73 -11.54 -12.04
N ASP A 188 4.71 -10.69 -12.03
CA ASP A 188 3.35 -11.05 -12.46
C ASP A 188 3.32 -11.53 -13.91
N LYS A 189 3.94 -10.79 -14.81
CA LYS A 189 4.02 -11.15 -16.24
C LYS A 189 4.68 -12.50 -16.49
N ARG A 190 5.66 -12.88 -15.69
CA ARG A 190 6.36 -14.19 -15.82
C ARG A 190 5.57 -15.35 -15.22
N VAL A 191 4.83 -15.09 -14.15
CA VAL A 191 4.02 -16.12 -13.47
C VAL A 191 2.76 -16.44 -14.27
N THR A 192 2.23 -15.45 -15.00
CA THR A 192 0.97 -15.57 -15.76
C THR A 192 1.18 -15.95 -17.23
N ALA A 193 2.43 -16.00 -17.72
CA ALA A 193 2.79 -16.41 -19.08
C ALA A 193 2.77 -17.91 -19.26
#